data_9ebf495716e4d0c73507d122fa611a2d
#
_entry.id   9ebf495716e4d0c73507d122fa611a2d
#
_cell.length_a   1.000
_cell.length_b   1.000
_cell.length_c   1.000
_cell.angle_alpha   90.00
_cell.angle_beta   90.00
_cell.angle_gamma   90.00
#
_symmetry.space_group_name_H-M   'P 1'
#
loop_
_entity.id
_entity.type
_entity.pdbx_description
1 polymer ?
#
loop_
_entity_poly.entity_id
_entity_poly.type
_entity_poly.pdbx_seq_one_letter_code
_entity_poly.pdbx_strand_id
1 'polypeptide(L)'
;KIFNEVNGYEKSLSFSGDDTQLMLKINQLYPGKISFLKDTRAIVETNVLSDKPDLWQQRKRWASKIPYTLSSFTIFIAVVAWLVHAFLLIQVFNALFHSAFLLLFLSLTIKISAEIFFLKSAGKFFGEKIPSWIVISAQPLYCIYIVCIGLLAPFGTFQWKGRSVR
;
A
#
# COMPACT_ATOMS: atom_id res chain seq x y z
N LYS A 1 13.14 -24.45 13.70
CA LYS A 1 14.09 -25.09 12.78
C LYS A 1 14.34 -24.18 11.57
N ILE A 2 13.39 -23.88 10.71
CA ILE A 2 13.54 -23.04 9.49
C ILE A 2 14.12 -21.65 9.81
N PHE A 3 13.71 -20.99 10.92
CA PHE A 3 14.24 -19.70 11.34
C PHE A 3 15.76 -19.70 11.50
N ASN A 4 16.32 -20.76 12.10
CA ASN A 4 17.77 -20.88 12.28
C ASN A 4 18.48 -21.21 10.96
N GLU A 5 17.86 -21.97 10.07
CA GLU A 5 18.42 -22.33 8.76
C GLU A 5 18.58 -21.09 7.85
N VAL A 6 17.70 -20.08 7.98
CA VAL A 6 17.80 -18.83 7.25
C VAL A 6 18.61 -17.74 7.99
N ASN A 7 19.28 -18.08 9.09
CA ASN A 7 19.95 -17.14 9.99
C ASN A 7 19.01 -16.02 10.49
N GLY A 8 17.74 -16.34 10.68
CA GLY A 8 16.75 -15.44 11.24
C GLY A 8 16.78 -14.01 10.67
N TYR A 9 16.94 -13.02 11.55
CA TYR A 9 16.99 -11.60 11.18
C TYR A 9 18.41 -11.07 10.87
N GLU A 10 19.44 -11.92 10.83
CA GLU A 10 20.78 -11.49 10.47
C GLU A 10 20.85 -10.91 9.06
N LYS A 11 21.71 -9.91 8.85
CA LYS A 11 21.89 -9.21 7.55
C LYS A 11 20.59 -8.62 6.99
N SER A 12 19.70 -8.15 7.88
CA SER A 12 18.53 -7.40 7.43
C SER A 12 18.97 -6.12 6.71
N LEU A 13 18.54 -5.95 5.47
CA LEU A 13 18.89 -4.79 4.62
C LEU A 13 18.16 -3.50 5.02
N SER A 14 17.20 -3.59 5.94
CA SER A 14 16.37 -2.46 6.36
C SER A 14 16.15 -2.49 7.86
N PHE A 15 16.13 -1.32 8.48
CA PHE A 15 15.81 -1.14 9.91
C PHE A 15 14.36 -1.50 10.28
N SER A 16 13.56 -1.96 9.34
CA SER A 16 12.13 -2.23 9.53
C SER A 16 11.61 -3.14 8.42
N GLY A 17 10.71 -4.09 8.75
CA GLY A 17 10.17 -5.08 7.80
C GLY A 17 10.94 -6.39 7.82
N ASP A 18 11.52 -6.68 8.95
CA ASP A 18 12.22 -7.92 9.32
C ASP A 18 11.36 -9.16 9.03
N ASP A 19 10.05 -9.07 9.28
CA ASP A 19 9.04 -10.06 8.94
C ASP A 19 9.00 -10.37 7.43
N THR A 20 8.92 -9.33 6.60
CA THR A 20 8.90 -9.49 5.14
C THR A 20 10.23 -10.02 4.62
N GLN A 21 11.36 -9.55 5.15
CA GLN A 21 12.69 -10.04 4.78
C GLN A 21 12.89 -11.50 5.19
N LEU A 22 12.43 -11.88 6.38
CA LEU A 22 12.44 -13.27 6.83
C LEU A 22 11.62 -14.14 5.88
N MET A 23 10.42 -13.69 5.49
CA MET A 23 9.58 -14.38 4.52
C MET A 23 10.29 -14.57 3.17
N LEU A 24 10.99 -13.53 2.67
CA LEU A 24 11.75 -13.61 1.42
C LEU A 24 12.92 -14.62 1.52
N LYS A 25 13.68 -14.62 2.62
CA LYS A 25 14.74 -15.60 2.88
C LYS A 25 14.20 -17.04 2.89
N ILE A 26 13.08 -17.25 3.57
CA ILE A 26 12.42 -18.56 3.60
C ILE A 26 11.98 -18.96 2.19
N ASN A 27 11.38 -18.04 1.42
CA ASN A 27 10.94 -18.34 0.06
C ASN A 27 12.11 -18.65 -0.90
N GLN A 28 13.29 -18.06 -0.68
CA GLN A 28 14.49 -18.37 -1.46
C GLN A 28 14.97 -19.80 -1.24
N LEU A 29 14.96 -20.28 0.02
CA LEU A 29 15.37 -21.67 0.35
C LEU A 29 14.27 -22.68 0.08
N TYR A 30 13.02 -22.29 0.23
CA TYR A 30 11.85 -23.17 0.09
C TYR A 30 10.80 -22.55 -0.85
N PRO A 31 11.08 -22.47 -2.16
CA PRO A 31 10.17 -21.85 -3.12
C PRO A 31 8.78 -22.50 -3.11
N GLY A 32 7.73 -21.68 -3.05
CA GLY A 32 6.35 -22.16 -3.07
C GLY A 32 5.87 -22.87 -1.81
N LYS A 33 6.66 -22.87 -0.73
CA LYS A 33 6.27 -23.48 0.55
C LYS A 33 5.62 -22.48 1.53
N ILE A 34 5.54 -21.21 1.17
CA ILE A 34 4.83 -20.20 1.94
C ILE A 34 3.40 -20.11 1.43
N SER A 35 2.44 -20.20 2.32
CA SER A 35 1.02 -20.04 2.01
C SER A 35 0.38 -18.99 2.92
N PHE A 36 -0.62 -18.30 2.39
CA PHE A 36 -1.41 -17.35 3.15
C PHE A 36 -2.48 -18.08 3.99
N LEU A 37 -2.48 -17.86 5.30
CA LEU A 37 -3.50 -18.41 6.19
C LEU A 37 -4.78 -17.56 6.11
N LYS A 38 -5.73 -17.96 5.27
CA LYS A 38 -7.03 -17.30 5.15
C LYS A 38 -8.02 -17.85 6.19
N ASP A 39 -7.83 -17.47 7.45
CA ASP A 39 -8.68 -17.87 8.56
C ASP A 39 -9.02 -16.62 9.41
N THR A 40 -10.30 -16.38 9.67
CA THR A 40 -10.75 -15.23 10.48
C THR A 40 -10.22 -15.28 11.91
N ARG A 41 -9.90 -16.46 12.44
CA ARG A 41 -9.30 -16.63 13.77
C ARG A 41 -7.84 -16.18 13.84
N ALA A 42 -7.18 -16.00 12.69
CA ALA A 42 -5.81 -15.50 12.59
C ALA A 42 -5.73 -13.98 12.43
N ILE A 43 -6.87 -13.28 12.44
CA ILE A 43 -6.91 -11.82 12.33
C ILE A 43 -6.37 -11.23 13.64
N VAL A 44 -5.40 -10.33 13.50
CA VAL A 44 -4.84 -9.55 14.62
C VAL A 44 -5.28 -8.10 14.45
N GLU A 45 -5.98 -7.60 15.46
CA GLU A 45 -6.41 -6.21 15.51
C GLU A 45 -5.32 -5.32 16.11
N THR A 46 -5.12 -4.14 15.53
CA THR A 46 -4.20 -3.13 16.04
C THR A 46 -4.88 -1.77 16.11
N ASN A 47 -4.50 -0.97 17.10
CA ASN A 47 -5.02 0.38 17.20
C ASN A 47 -4.54 1.26 16.03
N VAL A 48 -5.44 2.09 15.52
CA VAL A 48 -5.12 3.09 14.52
C VAL A 48 -4.28 4.19 15.16
N LEU A 49 -3.25 4.68 14.46
CA LEU A 49 -2.52 5.86 14.89
C LEU A 49 -3.47 7.07 14.86
N SER A 50 -3.64 7.73 16.01
CA SER A 50 -4.51 8.91 16.15
C SER A 50 -3.89 10.17 15.56
N ASP A 51 -2.55 10.27 15.58
CA ASP A 51 -1.83 11.46 15.19
C ASP A 51 -1.47 11.45 13.69
N LYS A 52 -1.88 12.53 13.00
CA LYS A 52 -1.62 12.71 11.56
C LYS A 52 -0.13 12.66 11.18
N PRO A 53 0.80 13.30 11.95
CA PRO A 53 2.23 13.19 11.69
C PRO A 53 2.74 11.76 11.74
N ASP A 54 2.33 10.97 12.73
CA ASP A 54 2.74 9.58 12.90
C ASP A 54 2.22 8.69 11.78
N LEU A 55 0.97 8.91 11.35
CA LEU A 55 0.39 8.24 10.20
C LEU A 55 1.20 8.52 8.92
N TRP A 56 1.58 9.79 8.70
CA TRP A 56 2.39 10.18 7.55
C TRP A 56 3.78 9.53 7.57
N GLN A 57 4.46 9.53 8.72
CA GLN A 57 5.75 8.85 8.91
C GLN A 57 5.64 7.34 8.67
N GLN A 58 4.57 6.71 9.18
CA GLN A 58 4.29 5.30 8.94
C GLN A 58 4.15 5.00 7.44
N ARG A 59 3.41 5.82 6.69
CA ARG A 59 3.19 5.63 5.25
C ARG A 59 4.46 5.84 4.43
N LYS A 60 5.24 6.87 4.75
CA LYS A 60 6.58 7.08 4.15
C LYS A 60 7.48 5.86 4.38
N ARG A 61 7.52 5.37 5.61
CA ARG A 61 8.29 4.18 5.98
C ARG A 61 7.85 2.95 5.19
N TRP A 62 6.56 2.73 4.98
CA TRP A 62 6.08 1.59 4.19
C TRP A 62 6.44 1.74 2.71
N ALA A 63 6.27 2.90 2.16
CA ALA A 63 6.58 3.15 0.76
C ALA A 63 8.10 3.09 0.46
N SER A 64 8.95 3.54 1.39
CA SER A 64 10.41 3.47 1.21
C SER A 64 10.97 2.05 1.15
N LYS A 65 10.23 1.05 1.65
CA LYS A 65 10.65 -0.36 1.63
C LYS A 65 10.34 -1.08 0.33
N ILE A 66 9.45 -0.55 -0.49
CA ILE A 66 8.99 -1.19 -1.72
C ILE A 66 10.14 -1.77 -2.56
N PRO A 67 11.25 -1.05 -2.83
CA PRO A 67 12.33 -1.59 -3.65
C PRO A 67 13.07 -2.78 -3.04
N TYR A 68 13.06 -2.92 -1.71
CA TYR A 68 13.89 -3.89 -0.98
C TYR A 68 13.13 -5.13 -0.50
N THR A 69 11.80 -5.06 -0.45
CA THR A 69 10.99 -6.10 0.19
C THR A 69 9.96 -6.75 -0.72
N LEU A 70 9.76 -6.22 -1.93
CA LEU A 70 8.72 -6.71 -2.83
C LEU A 70 9.30 -7.43 -4.05
N SER A 71 8.54 -8.40 -4.56
CA SER A 71 8.83 -9.02 -5.85
C SER A 71 8.66 -8.01 -6.99
N SER A 72 9.33 -8.24 -8.12
CA SER A 72 9.19 -7.40 -9.32
C SER A 72 7.74 -7.25 -9.77
N PHE A 73 6.93 -8.29 -9.60
CA PHE A 73 5.49 -8.26 -9.89
C PHE A 73 4.73 -7.30 -8.97
N THR A 74 5.04 -7.29 -7.67
CA THR A 74 4.40 -6.37 -6.71
C THR A 74 4.81 -4.93 -6.96
N ILE A 75 6.08 -4.70 -7.32
CA ILE A 75 6.57 -3.37 -7.73
C ILE A 75 5.82 -2.90 -8.98
N PHE A 76 5.67 -3.77 -9.98
CA PHE A 76 4.90 -3.46 -11.19
C PHE A 76 3.46 -3.05 -10.85
N ILE A 77 2.75 -3.80 -10.00
CA ILE A 77 1.39 -3.44 -9.56
C ILE A 77 1.37 -2.08 -8.85
N ALA A 78 2.34 -1.82 -7.96
CA ALA A 78 2.43 -0.54 -7.25
C ALA A 78 2.63 0.64 -8.20
N VAL A 79 3.49 0.47 -9.22
CA VAL A 79 3.72 1.49 -10.27
C VAL A 79 2.44 1.71 -11.09
N VAL A 80 1.76 0.64 -11.52
CA VAL A 80 0.49 0.74 -12.26
C VAL A 80 -0.57 1.47 -11.42
N ALA A 81 -0.70 1.11 -10.14
CA ALA A 81 -1.63 1.79 -9.25
C ALA A 81 -1.30 3.28 -9.11
N TRP A 82 -0.02 3.63 -8.98
CA TRP A 82 0.41 5.03 -8.94
C TRP A 82 0.09 5.78 -10.23
N LEU A 83 0.38 5.18 -11.40
CA LEU A 83 0.08 5.76 -12.71
C LEU A 83 -1.41 6.00 -12.92
N VAL A 84 -2.28 5.10 -12.47
CA VAL A 84 -3.74 5.28 -12.53
C VAL A 84 -4.17 6.52 -11.75
N HIS A 85 -3.61 6.74 -10.55
CA HIS A 85 -3.95 7.91 -9.74
C HIS A 85 -3.38 9.20 -10.33
N ALA A 86 -2.15 9.18 -10.87
CA ALA A 86 -1.55 10.30 -11.57
C ALA A 86 -2.37 10.67 -12.83
N PHE A 87 -2.78 9.66 -13.60
CA PHE A 87 -3.65 9.85 -14.77
C PHE A 87 -4.98 10.52 -14.40
N LEU A 88 -5.61 10.10 -13.29
CA LEU A 88 -6.85 10.72 -12.82
C LEU A 88 -6.66 12.20 -12.44
N LEU A 89 -5.55 12.56 -11.81
CA LEU A 89 -5.25 13.98 -11.53
C LEU A 89 -5.07 14.80 -12.82
N ILE A 90 -4.41 14.23 -13.84
CA ILE A 90 -4.31 14.83 -15.17
C ILE A 90 -5.71 15.00 -15.81
N GLN A 91 -6.59 14.01 -15.66
CA GLN A 91 -7.95 14.09 -16.17
C GLN A 91 -8.79 15.16 -15.47
N VAL A 92 -8.59 15.37 -14.16
CA VAL A 92 -9.22 16.49 -13.44
C VAL A 92 -8.77 17.83 -14.05
N PHE A 93 -7.46 17.98 -14.30
CA PHE A 93 -6.95 19.18 -14.98
C PHE A 93 -7.55 19.36 -16.37
N ASN A 94 -7.56 18.31 -17.19
CA ASN A 94 -8.16 18.36 -18.54
C ASN A 94 -9.65 18.69 -18.51
N ALA A 95 -10.41 18.18 -17.55
CA ALA A 95 -11.82 18.49 -17.38
C ALA A 95 -12.05 19.98 -17.06
N LEU A 96 -11.20 20.56 -16.21
CA LEU A 96 -11.31 21.96 -15.81
C LEU A 96 -10.93 22.95 -16.93
N PHE A 97 -9.91 22.64 -17.72
CA PHE A 97 -9.37 23.56 -18.73
C PHE A 97 -9.83 23.28 -20.17
N HIS A 98 -10.21 22.03 -20.46
CA HIS A 98 -10.59 21.59 -21.81
C HIS A 98 -11.98 20.96 -21.89
N SER A 99 -12.79 21.06 -20.83
CA SER A 99 -14.16 20.51 -20.77
C SER A 99 -14.26 19.01 -21.07
N ALA A 100 -13.19 18.23 -20.79
CA ALA A 100 -13.11 16.79 -21.06
C ALA A 100 -13.76 15.96 -19.93
N PHE A 101 -14.97 16.33 -19.51
CA PHE A 101 -15.67 15.71 -18.36
C PHE A 101 -16.03 14.25 -18.59
N LEU A 102 -16.36 13.84 -19.81
CA LEU A 102 -16.78 12.48 -20.12
C LEU A 102 -15.68 11.45 -19.78
N LEU A 103 -14.43 11.74 -20.17
CA LEU A 103 -13.30 10.84 -19.92
C LEU A 103 -13.00 10.72 -18.41
N LEU A 104 -13.03 11.84 -17.70
CA LEU A 104 -12.89 11.84 -16.23
C LEU A 104 -14.00 11.02 -15.58
N PHE A 105 -15.26 11.24 -15.98
CA PHE A 105 -16.40 10.51 -15.43
C PHE A 105 -16.28 8.99 -15.64
N LEU A 106 -15.96 8.55 -16.86
CA LEU A 106 -15.77 7.13 -17.17
C LEU A 106 -14.62 6.52 -16.36
N SER A 107 -13.48 7.21 -16.30
CA SER A 107 -12.30 6.74 -15.54
C SER A 107 -12.60 6.61 -14.05
N LEU A 108 -13.25 7.60 -13.45
CA LEU A 108 -13.68 7.56 -12.06
C LEU A 108 -14.71 6.46 -11.80
N THR A 109 -15.69 6.30 -12.69
CA THR A 109 -16.72 5.26 -12.52
C THR A 109 -16.10 3.86 -12.49
N ILE A 110 -15.21 3.55 -13.44
CA ILE A 110 -14.53 2.26 -13.50
C ILE A 110 -13.71 2.03 -12.24
N LYS A 111 -12.87 3.01 -11.87
CA LYS A 111 -12.01 2.91 -10.70
C LYS A 111 -12.80 2.74 -9.41
N ILE A 112 -13.77 3.60 -9.15
CA ILE A 112 -14.59 3.57 -7.93
C ILE A 112 -15.37 2.26 -7.83
N SER A 113 -15.92 1.77 -8.93
CA SER A 113 -16.63 0.49 -8.94
C SER A 113 -15.73 -0.66 -8.58
N ALA A 114 -14.52 -0.72 -9.14
CA ALA A 114 -13.53 -1.73 -8.82
C ALA A 114 -13.10 -1.66 -7.33
N GLU A 115 -12.86 -0.46 -6.81
CA GLU A 115 -12.50 -0.27 -5.40
C GLU A 115 -13.62 -0.65 -4.45
N ILE A 116 -14.86 -0.26 -4.73
CA ILE A 116 -16.02 -0.66 -3.92
C ILE A 116 -16.16 -2.18 -3.90
N PHE A 117 -16.04 -2.83 -5.04
CA PHE A 117 -16.11 -4.29 -5.14
C PHE A 117 -15.02 -4.95 -4.30
N PHE A 118 -13.77 -4.50 -4.45
CA PHE A 118 -12.63 -5.03 -3.70
C PHE A 118 -12.77 -4.79 -2.19
N LEU A 119 -13.05 -3.55 -1.79
CA LEU A 119 -13.13 -3.18 -0.37
C LEU A 119 -14.30 -3.87 0.33
N LYS A 120 -15.46 -4.00 -0.31
CA LYS A 120 -16.58 -4.77 0.26
C LYS A 120 -16.26 -6.25 0.39
N SER A 121 -15.56 -6.82 -0.59
CA SER A 121 -15.12 -8.22 -0.53
C SER A 121 -14.12 -8.46 0.61
N ALA A 122 -13.13 -7.57 0.73
CA ALA A 122 -12.17 -7.61 1.84
C ALA A 122 -12.85 -7.36 3.19
N GLY A 123 -13.70 -6.33 3.28
CA GLY A 123 -14.45 -6.01 4.49
C GLY A 123 -15.28 -7.20 4.99
N LYS A 124 -15.92 -7.94 4.08
CA LYS A 124 -16.68 -9.15 4.45
C LYS A 124 -15.79 -10.20 5.14
N PHE A 125 -14.54 -10.34 4.69
CA PHE A 125 -13.59 -11.28 5.33
C PHE A 125 -13.18 -10.80 6.73
N PHE A 126 -12.97 -9.49 6.90
CA PHE A 126 -12.58 -8.90 8.18
C PHE A 126 -13.75 -8.59 9.12
N GLY A 127 -14.99 -8.90 8.74
CA GLY A 127 -16.18 -8.57 9.54
C GLY A 127 -16.56 -7.08 9.50
N GLU A 128 -15.95 -6.29 8.61
CA GLU A 128 -16.13 -4.84 8.53
C GLU A 128 -17.14 -4.43 7.45
N LYS A 129 -17.97 -3.44 7.76
CA LYS A 129 -18.92 -2.85 6.80
C LYS A 129 -18.36 -1.54 6.26
N ILE A 130 -17.95 -1.53 4.99
CA ILE A 130 -17.42 -0.34 4.33
C ILE A 130 -18.52 0.32 3.49
N PRO A 131 -19.07 1.48 3.92
CA PRO A 131 -20.07 2.21 3.16
C PRO A 131 -19.49 2.77 1.85
N SER A 132 -20.22 2.58 0.75
CA SER A 132 -19.74 3.04 -0.58
C SER A 132 -19.53 4.55 -0.65
N TRP A 133 -20.31 5.35 0.09
CA TRP A 133 -20.17 6.80 0.10
C TRP A 133 -18.82 7.26 0.67
N ILE A 134 -18.24 6.52 1.63
CA ILE A 134 -16.89 6.81 2.17
C ILE A 134 -15.85 6.63 1.06
N VAL A 135 -15.96 5.54 0.28
CA VAL A 135 -15.03 5.27 -0.83
C VAL A 135 -15.12 6.38 -1.87
N ILE A 136 -16.34 6.82 -2.21
CA ILE A 136 -16.58 7.88 -3.19
C ILE A 136 -16.03 9.22 -2.70
N SER A 137 -16.36 9.63 -1.48
CA SER A 137 -15.95 10.93 -0.94
C SER A 137 -14.44 11.04 -0.67
N ALA A 138 -13.77 9.93 -0.43
CA ALA A 138 -12.32 9.89 -0.20
C ALA A 138 -11.51 10.06 -1.49
N GLN A 139 -12.09 9.88 -2.70
CA GLN A 139 -11.35 9.84 -3.95
C GLN A 139 -10.42 11.03 -4.19
N PRO A 140 -10.83 12.30 -4.01
CA PRO A 140 -9.95 13.43 -4.30
C PRO A 140 -8.69 13.42 -3.42
N LEU A 141 -8.88 13.22 -2.12
CA LEU A 141 -7.77 13.17 -1.15
C LEU A 141 -6.90 11.93 -1.38
N TYR A 142 -7.51 10.80 -1.70
CA TYR A 142 -6.80 9.54 -1.91
C TYR A 142 -5.92 9.58 -3.16
N CYS A 143 -6.39 10.16 -4.26
CA CYS A 143 -5.58 10.33 -5.47
C CYS A 143 -4.36 11.21 -5.22
N ILE A 144 -4.55 12.37 -4.56
CA ILE A 144 -3.44 13.26 -4.19
C ILE A 144 -2.47 12.54 -3.26
N TYR A 145 -2.99 11.86 -2.25
CA TYR A 145 -2.18 11.13 -1.28
C TYR A 145 -1.28 10.07 -1.94
N ILE A 146 -1.83 9.22 -2.82
CA ILE A 146 -1.06 8.16 -3.50
C ILE A 146 0.04 8.76 -4.39
N VAL A 147 -0.27 9.80 -5.14
CA VAL A 147 0.72 10.46 -6.01
C VAL A 147 1.82 11.10 -5.17
N CYS A 148 1.48 11.82 -4.11
CA CYS A 148 2.46 12.45 -3.22
C CYS A 148 3.35 11.42 -2.52
N ILE A 149 2.78 10.35 -1.97
CA ILE A 149 3.57 9.30 -1.31
C ILE A 149 4.52 8.64 -2.31
N GLY A 150 4.06 8.30 -3.52
CA GLY A 150 4.90 7.66 -4.53
C GLY A 150 6.07 8.54 -4.97
N LEU A 151 5.88 9.85 -5.05
CA LEU A 151 6.94 10.81 -5.39
C LEU A 151 7.90 11.09 -4.22
N LEU A 152 7.39 11.21 -3.00
CA LEU A 152 8.18 11.68 -1.86
C LEU A 152 8.88 10.55 -1.09
N ALA A 153 8.31 9.35 -1.08
CA ALA A 153 8.84 8.23 -0.29
C ALA A 153 10.27 7.82 -0.69
N PRO A 154 10.67 7.80 -1.99
CA PRO A 154 12.03 7.43 -2.39
C PRO A 154 13.10 8.42 -1.91
N PHE A 155 12.73 9.68 -1.66
CA PHE A 155 13.67 10.78 -1.37
C PHE A 155 13.65 11.23 0.08
N GLY A 156 12.72 10.71 0.89
CA GLY A 156 12.49 11.20 2.25
C GLY A 156 13.18 10.39 3.34
N THR A 157 13.62 11.08 4.40
CA THR A 157 13.90 10.46 5.69
C THR A 157 12.60 10.30 6.48
N PHE A 158 12.51 9.28 7.32
CA PHE A 158 11.39 9.08 8.23
C PHE A 158 11.88 8.87 9.67
N GLN A 159 11.05 9.24 10.64
CA GLN A 159 11.32 9.00 12.05
C GLN A 159 10.83 7.60 12.44
N TRP A 160 11.68 6.83 13.10
CA TRP A 160 11.34 5.50 13.61
C TRP A 160 11.96 5.29 14.98
N LYS A 161 11.14 5.14 16.02
CA LYS A 161 11.57 4.95 17.42
C LYS A 161 12.64 5.97 17.85
N GLY A 162 12.41 7.26 17.53
CA GLY A 162 13.32 8.35 17.87
C GLY A 162 14.58 8.46 17.00
N ARG A 163 14.70 7.67 15.94
CA ARG A 163 15.84 7.72 15.00
C ARG A 163 15.39 8.20 13.63
N SER A 164 16.20 9.04 12.97
CA SER A 164 16.00 9.40 11.56
C SER A 164 16.63 8.32 10.68
N VAL A 165 15.84 7.73 9.80
CA VAL A 165 16.25 6.64 8.91
C VAL A 165 15.94 7.03 7.46
N ARG A 166 16.78 6.63 6.53
CA ARG A 166 16.62 6.81 5.08
C ARG A 166 16.42 5.47 4.39
#